data_15ba5bcddaa04ee3cd3d7a2f7dff528d
#
_entry.id   15ba5bcddaa04ee3cd3d7a2f7dff528d
#
_cell.length_a   1.000
_cell.length_b   1.000
_cell.length_c   1.000
_cell.angle_alpha   90.00
_cell.angle_beta   90.00
_cell.angle_gamma   90.00
#
_symmetry.space_group_name_H-M   'P 1'
#
loop_
_entity.id
_entity.type
_entity.pdbx_description
1 polymer ?
#
loop_
_entity_poly.entity_id
_entity_poly.type
_entity_poly.pdbx_seq_one_letter_code
_entity_poly.pdbx_strand_id
1 'polypeptide(L)'
;MKKRHFDVETDGFYGAYWECKTDSDCAMIAMIGDDPEDYLARTSVKWLHKLGVNVMTMSPGKKDYGHHNYPLERIEKAINWLKMNSNQKIGIVGASTTGTLALTAVSYFEDITLTIGLTPSDFIWQGFMQGKKDGCKEWPIEGEALFSYKGEPLPFATNIRITGM
;
A
#
# COMPACT_ATOMS: atom_id res chain seq x y z
N MET A 1 -1.89 -11.25 21.33
CA MET A 1 -1.73 -10.68 19.98
C MET A 1 -0.50 -9.83 20.02
N LYS A 2 0.55 -10.27 19.38
CA LYS A 2 1.81 -9.51 19.27
C LYS A 2 1.64 -8.46 18.18
N LYS A 3 2.05 -7.24 18.46
CA LYS A 3 2.00 -6.13 17.51
C LYS A 3 3.39 -5.51 17.42
N ARG A 4 3.82 -5.16 16.21
CA ARG A 4 5.07 -4.44 15.96
C ARG A 4 4.81 -3.27 15.02
N HIS A 5 5.40 -2.12 15.32
CA HIS A 5 5.42 -0.94 14.46
C HIS A 5 6.69 -0.90 13.63
N PHE A 6 6.58 -0.26 12.47
CA PHE A 6 7.68 -0.03 11.54
C PHE A 6 7.73 1.44 11.16
N ASP A 7 8.95 1.94 11.03
CA ASP A 7 9.23 3.32 10.66
C ASP A 7 10.10 3.36 9.38
N VAL A 8 9.91 4.39 8.55
CA VAL A 8 10.64 4.53 7.29
C VAL A 8 12.15 4.64 7.52
N GLU A 9 12.58 5.36 8.56
CA GLU A 9 14.00 5.60 8.83
C GLU A 9 14.73 4.33 9.27
N THR A 10 14.09 3.50 10.09
CA THR A 10 14.72 2.31 10.69
C THR A 10 14.42 1.02 9.91
N ASP A 11 13.19 0.86 9.43
CA ASP A 11 12.73 -0.37 8.80
C ASP A 11 12.59 -0.23 7.27
N GLY A 12 12.59 1.02 6.78
CA GLY A 12 12.48 1.38 5.38
C GLY A 12 11.07 1.35 4.83
N PHE A 13 10.06 1.18 5.67
CA PHE A 13 8.65 1.33 5.35
C PHE A 13 7.85 1.72 6.60
N TYR A 14 6.66 2.29 6.40
CA TYR A 14 5.77 2.69 7.48
C TYR A 14 4.59 1.72 7.57
N GLY A 15 4.42 1.07 8.73
CA GLY A 15 3.41 0.05 8.90
C GLY A 15 3.25 -0.48 10.32
N ALA A 16 2.35 -1.45 10.48
CA ALA A 16 2.18 -2.19 11.71
C ALA A 16 1.85 -3.66 11.41
N TYR A 17 2.57 -4.58 12.04
CA TYR A 17 2.28 -6.01 11.97
C TYR A 17 1.38 -6.43 13.13
N TRP A 18 0.39 -7.25 12.82
CA TRP A 18 -0.61 -7.76 13.71
C TRP A 18 -0.65 -9.28 13.59
N GLU A 19 -0.11 -9.97 14.59
CA GLU A 19 -0.07 -11.41 14.62
C GLU A 19 -1.47 -11.97 14.90
N CYS A 20 -1.90 -12.95 14.12
CA CYS A 20 -3.16 -13.66 14.35
C CYS A 20 -3.04 -14.52 15.61
N LYS A 21 -4.18 -14.84 16.24
CA LYS A 21 -4.20 -15.73 17.40
C LYS A 21 -4.01 -17.22 17.03
N THR A 22 -4.36 -17.57 15.82
CA THR A 22 -4.13 -18.88 15.23
C THR A 22 -2.74 -18.94 14.63
N ASP A 23 -2.03 -20.03 14.78
CA ASP A 23 -0.77 -20.25 14.10
C ASP A 23 -1.00 -20.23 12.58
N SER A 24 -0.29 -19.36 11.88
CA SER A 24 -0.52 -19.10 10.45
C SER A 24 0.79 -18.78 9.75
N ASP A 25 1.01 -19.42 8.60
CA ASP A 25 2.08 -19.10 7.65
C ASP A 25 1.64 -18.12 6.55
N CYS A 26 0.40 -17.61 6.66
CA CYS A 26 -0.19 -16.69 5.72
C CYS A 26 -0.21 -15.26 6.27
N ALA A 27 0.19 -14.29 5.47
CA ALA A 27 0.06 -12.87 5.79
C ALA A 27 -0.58 -12.08 4.66
N MET A 28 -1.30 -11.01 5.03
CA MET A 28 -1.85 -10.04 4.09
C MET A 28 -1.25 -8.67 4.36
N ILE A 29 -0.64 -8.06 3.35
CA ILE A 29 -0.32 -6.64 3.35
C ILE A 29 -1.62 -5.89 3.06
N ALA A 30 -2.11 -5.11 4.01
CA ALA A 30 -3.37 -4.39 3.91
C ALA A 30 -3.11 -2.87 3.85
N MET A 31 -3.40 -2.28 2.69
CA MET A 31 -3.26 -0.85 2.43
C MET A 31 -4.64 -0.21 2.33
N ILE A 32 -5.35 -0.20 3.45
CA ILE A 32 -6.71 0.31 3.59
C ILE A 32 -6.71 1.33 4.73
N GLY A 33 -7.04 2.59 4.42
CA GLY A 33 -6.95 3.71 5.35
C GLY A 33 -5.74 4.61 5.12
N ASP A 34 -5.75 5.76 5.79
CA ASP A 34 -4.70 6.79 5.65
C ASP A 34 -3.55 6.59 6.64
N ASP A 35 -3.73 5.72 7.61
CA ASP A 35 -2.73 5.38 8.62
C ASP A 35 -2.79 3.87 8.92
N PRO A 36 -1.62 3.19 9.13
CA PRO A 36 -1.59 1.76 9.43
C PRO A 36 -2.40 1.35 10.67
N GLU A 37 -2.83 2.31 11.47
CA GLU A 37 -3.56 2.07 12.71
C GLU A 37 -4.88 2.83 12.83
N ASP A 38 -5.35 3.46 11.76
CA ASP A 38 -6.64 4.12 11.76
C ASP A 38 -7.81 3.13 11.85
N TYR A 39 -9.02 3.64 11.83
CA TYR A 39 -10.23 2.84 11.94
C TYR A 39 -10.37 1.82 10.80
N LEU A 40 -10.04 2.22 9.56
CA LEU A 40 -10.17 1.35 8.39
C LEU A 40 -9.11 0.24 8.40
N ALA A 41 -7.86 0.60 8.72
CA ALA A 41 -6.77 -0.36 8.88
C ALA A 41 -7.10 -1.40 9.97
N ARG A 42 -7.53 -0.95 11.16
CA ARG A 42 -7.93 -1.87 12.25
C ARG A 42 -9.15 -2.72 11.91
N THR A 43 -10.05 -2.22 11.08
CA THR A 43 -11.19 -2.99 10.59
C THR A 43 -10.74 -4.09 9.64
N SER A 44 -9.81 -3.79 8.72
CA SER A 44 -9.22 -4.80 7.85
C SER A 44 -8.50 -5.90 8.66
N VAL A 45 -7.76 -5.55 9.70
CA VAL A 45 -7.14 -6.51 10.62
C VAL A 45 -8.17 -7.44 11.23
N LYS A 46 -9.29 -6.90 11.72
CA LYS A 46 -10.35 -7.71 12.37
C LYS A 46 -10.95 -8.76 11.45
N TRP A 47 -11.23 -8.43 10.20
CA TRP A 47 -11.83 -9.41 9.28
C TRP A 47 -10.80 -10.39 8.72
N LEU A 48 -9.55 -9.97 8.47
CA LEU A 48 -8.47 -10.88 8.06
C LEU A 48 -8.10 -11.87 9.17
N HIS A 49 -8.06 -11.42 10.42
CA HIS A 49 -7.86 -12.33 11.56
C HIS A 49 -8.95 -13.39 11.72
N LYS A 50 -10.20 -13.10 11.33
CA LYS A 50 -11.28 -14.11 11.28
C LYS A 50 -11.00 -15.21 10.25
N LEU A 51 -10.19 -14.91 9.25
CA LEU A 51 -9.75 -15.87 8.24
C LEU A 51 -8.45 -16.59 8.63
N GLY A 52 -7.91 -16.32 9.82
CA GLY A 52 -6.67 -16.93 10.30
C GLY A 52 -5.41 -16.39 9.64
N VAL A 53 -5.40 -15.14 9.18
CA VAL A 53 -4.31 -14.53 8.42
C VAL A 53 -3.61 -13.47 9.26
N ASN A 54 -2.29 -13.49 9.32
CA ASN A 54 -1.48 -12.40 9.86
C ASN A 54 -1.63 -11.14 8.98
N VAL A 55 -1.52 -9.96 9.58
CA VAL A 55 -1.74 -8.71 8.81
C VAL A 55 -0.58 -7.75 8.99
N MET A 56 -0.08 -7.25 7.88
CA MET A 56 0.81 -6.09 7.82
C MET A 56 0.01 -4.92 7.26
N THR A 57 -0.42 -4.00 8.13
CA THR A 57 -1.05 -2.76 7.67
C THR A 57 0.02 -1.78 7.22
N MET A 58 -0.18 -1.15 6.06
CA MET A 58 0.71 -0.12 5.52
C MET A 58 -0.12 1.05 4.99
N SER A 59 0.45 2.24 5.02
CA SER A 59 -0.17 3.40 4.38
C SER A 59 0.87 4.21 3.62
N PRO A 60 0.64 4.49 2.34
CA PRO A 60 1.47 5.43 1.59
C PRO A 60 1.21 6.89 1.96
N GLY A 61 0.05 7.22 2.52
CA GLY A 61 -0.47 8.58 2.65
C GLY A 61 0.08 9.41 3.81
N LYS A 62 0.96 8.88 4.67
CA LYS A 62 1.37 9.60 5.89
C LYS A 62 2.87 9.78 6.05
N LYS A 63 3.23 10.87 6.73
CA LYS A 63 4.54 11.31 7.20
C LYS A 63 5.52 11.87 6.18
N ASP A 64 5.82 11.26 5.10
CA ASP A 64 6.83 11.72 4.15
C ASP A 64 6.42 11.47 2.70
N TYR A 65 5.18 11.08 2.56
CA TYR A 65 4.62 10.69 1.29
C TYR A 65 3.35 11.50 0.99
N GLY A 66 3.37 12.22 -0.13
CA GLY A 66 2.16 12.58 -0.84
C GLY A 66 1.70 11.40 -1.69
N HIS A 67 0.75 11.58 -2.56
CA HIS A 67 0.37 10.56 -3.54
C HIS A 67 1.24 10.67 -4.80
N HIS A 68 2.57 10.59 -4.63
CA HIS A 68 3.51 10.71 -5.74
C HIS A 68 4.80 9.94 -5.46
N ASN A 69 5.33 9.31 -6.48
CA ASN A 69 6.59 8.55 -6.48
C ASN A 69 6.77 7.60 -5.28
N TYR A 70 5.66 6.97 -4.84
CA TYR A 70 5.74 6.01 -3.74
C TYR A 70 6.68 4.86 -4.12
N PRO A 71 7.76 4.62 -3.36
CA PRO A 71 8.74 3.60 -3.70
C PRO A 71 8.18 2.20 -3.49
N LEU A 72 8.11 1.37 -4.54
CA LEU A 72 7.69 -0.03 -4.43
C LEU A 72 8.61 -0.85 -3.52
N GLU A 73 9.85 -0.41 -3.35
CA GLU A 73 10.82 -1.01 -2.42
C GLU A 73 10.32 -1.06 -0.97
N ARG A 74 9.39 -0.20 -0.60
CA ARG A 74 8.75 -0.25 0.73
C ARG A 74 7.90 -1.51 0.89
N ILE A 75 7.21 -1.91 -0.17
CA ILE A 75 6.44 -3.18 -0.20
C ILE A 75 7.40 -4.35 -0.20
N GLU A 76 8.47 -4.30 -0.99
CA GLU A 76 9.51 -5.34 -1.02
C GLU A 76 10.12 -5.58 0.37
N LYS A 77 10.44 -4.53 1.11
CA LYS A 77 10.94 -4.63 2.49
C LYS A 77 9.93 -5.27 3.43
N ALA A 78 8.64 -4.93 3.30
CA ALA A 78 7.58 -5.56 4.09
C ALA A 78 7.44 -7.05 3.76
N ILE A 79 7.49 -7.43 2.47
CA ILE A 79 7.51 -8.83 2.02
C ILE A 79 8.68 -9.59 2.64
N ASN A 80 9.88 -9.03 2.53
CA ASN A 80 11.09 -9.65 3.06
C ASN A 80 11.00 -9.84 4.58
N TRP A 81 10.50 -8.84 5.29
CA TRP A 81 10.28 -8.96 6.73
C TRP A 81 9.26 -10.06 7.07
N LEU A 82 8.16 -10.16 6.34
CA LEU A 82 7.14 -11.19 6.54
C LEU A 82 7.73 -12.59 6.33
N LYS A 83 8.51 -12.79 5.27
CA LYS A 83 9.19 -14.07 4.98
C LYS A 83 10.16 -14.47 6.10
N MET A 84 10.98 -13.52 6.59
CA MET A 84 11.88 -13.76 7.72
C MET A 84 11.15 -14.06 9.03
N ASN A 85 9.88 -13.72 9.13
CA ASN A 85 9.02 -13.99 10.30
C ASN A 85 7.98 -15.09 10.00
N SER A 86 8.40 -16.11 9.25
CA SER A 86 7.66 -17.36 9.01
C SER A 86 6.35 -17.24 8.22
N ASN A 87 6.12 -16.12 7.53
CA ASN A 87 4.97 -16.00 6.63
C ASN A 87 5.40 -16.40 5.22
N GLN A 88 4.98 -17.59 4.78
CA GLN A 88 5.38 -18.17 3.48
C GLN A 88 4.42 -17.79 2.35
N LYS A 89 3.17 -17.51 2.67
CA LYS A 89 2.12 -17.12 1.72
C LYS A 89 1.74 -15.67 1.97
N ILE A 90 2.02 -14.80 1.01
CA ILE A 90 1.83 -13.37 1.16
C ILE A 90 0.81 -12.89 0.13
N GLY A 91 -0.25 -12.25 0.61
CA GLY A 91 -1.19 -11.53 -0.21
C GLY A 91 -1.08 -10.03 0.00
N ILE A 92 -1.72 -9.28 -0.90
CA ILE A 92 -1.82 -7.82 -0.80
C ILE A 92 -3.25 -7.37 -1.10
N VAL A 93 -3.76 -6.43 -0.31
CA VAL A 93 -5.06 -5.79 -0.53
C VAL A 93 -4.93 -4.28 -0.43
N GLY A 94 -5.53 -3.56 -1.36
CA GLY A 94 -5.59 -2.10 -1.37
C GLY A 94 -6.92 -1.58 -1.90
N ALA A 95 -7.21 -0.30 -1.63
CA ALA A 95 -8.43 0.36 -2.07
C ALA A 95 -8.11 1.66 -2.82
N SER A 96 -8.83 1.95 -3.90
CA SER A 96 -8.62 3.14 -4.75
C SER A 96 -7.14 3.23 -5.21
N THR A 97 -6.44 4.29 -4.89
CA THR A 97 -5.00 4.48 -5.20
C THR A 97 -4.14 3.31 -4.70
N THR A 98 -4.39 2.82 -3.49
CA THR A 98 -3.64 1.67 -2.96
C THR A 98 -4.11 0.34 -3.56
N GLY A 99 -5.31 0.29 -4.13
CA GLY A 99 -5.76 -0.81 -4.98
C GLY A 99 -4.94 -0.90 -6.26
N THR A 100 -4.69 0.23 -6.92
CA THR A 100 -3.77 0.32 -8.07
C THR A 100 -2.33 -0.05 -7.66
N LEU A 101 -1.88 0.40 -6.49
CA LEU A 101 -0.57 0.02 -5.94
C LEU A 101 -0.46 -1.49 -5.72
N ALA A 102 -1.52 -2.15 -5.21
CA ALA A 102 -1.54 -3.59 -5.01
C ALA A 102 -1.42 -4.36 -6.35
N LEU A 103 -2.16 -3.92 -7.38
CA LEU A 103 -2.06 -4.48 -8.73
C LEU A 103 -0.68 -4.23 -9.37
N THR A 104 -0.09 -3.06 -9.12
CA THR A 104 1.27 -2.77 -9.58
C THR A 104 2.29 -3.66 -8.88
N ALA A 105 2.21 -3.78 -7.56
CA ALA A 105 3.17 -4.55 -6.77
C ALA A 105 3.25 -6.02 -7.20
N VAL A 106 2.13 -6.68 -7.53
CA VAL A 106 2.13 -8.09 -7.95
C VAL A 106 2.85 -8.29 -9.29
N SER A 107 2.97 -7.28 -10.14
CA SER A 107 3.74 -7.37 -11.39
C SER A 107 5.26 -7.22 -11.19
N TYR A 108 5.68 -6.78 -10.02
CA TYR A 108 7.10 -6.63 -9.67
C TYR A 108 7.60 -7.70 -8.69
N PHE A 109 6.74 -8.25 -7.85
CA PHE A 109 7.12 -9.13 -6.75
C PHE A 109 6.41 -10.49 -6.83
N GLU A 110 7.12 -11.50 -7.30
CA GLU A 110 6.62 -12.89 -7.45
C GLU A 110 6.20 -13.54 -6.12
N ASP A 111 6.68 -13.02 -5.00
CA ASP A 111 6.32 -13.48 -3.66
C ASP A 111 4.86 -13.17 -3.28
N ILE A 112 4.18 -12.28 -4.01
CA ILE A 112 2.77 -11.97 -3.81
C ILE A 112 1.92 -13.02 -4.54
N THR A 113 1.26 -13.88 -3.77
CA THR A 113 0.46 -15.00 -4.31
C THR A 113 -1.02 -14.71 -4.43
N LEU A 114 -1.50 -13.61 -3.82
CA LEU A 114 -2.89 -13.16 -3.87
C LEU A 114 -2.94 -11.63 -3.89
N THR A 115 -3.72 -11.07 -4.82
CA THR A 115 -3.95 -9.63 -4.88
C THR A 115 -5.43 -9.31 -4.90
N ILE A 116 -5.84 -8.36 -4.06
CA ILE A 116 -7.21 -7.84 -4.01
C ILE A 116 -7.17 -6.32 -4.21
N GLY A 117 -7.67 -5.86 -5.34
CA GLY A 117 -7.89 -4.44 -5.61
C GLY A 117 -9.36 -4.07 -5.40
N LEU A 118 -9.63 -3.15 -4.49
CA LEU A 118 -10.96 -2.59 -4.29
C LEU A 118 -11.05 -1.27 -5.06
N THR A 119 -11.84 -1.24 -6.12
CA THR A 119 -11.99 -0.08 -7.02
C THR A 119 -10.66 0.53 -7.50
N PRO A 120 -9.71 -0.30 -7.99
CA PRO A 120 -8.45 0.21 -8.52
C PRO A 120 -8.66 0.90 -9.87
N SER A 121 -7.70 1.73 -10.27
CA SER A 121 -7.54 2.09 -11.68
C SER A 121 -6.77 0.99 -12.41
N ASP A 122 -7.01 0.86 -13.71
CA ASP A 122 -6.31 -0.05 -14.63
C ASP A 122 -5.00 0.54 -15.18
N PHE A 123 -4.66 1.76 -14.76
CA PHE A 123 -3.42 2.44 -15.10
C PHE A 123 -2.90 3.27 -13.91
N ILE A 124 -1.60 3.57 -13.94
CA ILE A 124 -0.96 4.45 -12.97
C ILE A 124 -1.24 5.90 -13.37
N TRP A 125 -1.74 6.68 -12.43
CA TRP A 125 -1.99 8.09 -12.59
C TRP A 125 -0.71 8.92 -12.39
N GLN A 126 -0.77 10.17 -12.87
CA GLN A 126 0.16 11.21 -12.46
C GLN A 126 0.09 11.40 -10.94
N GLY A 127 1.23 11.64 -10.31
CA GLY A 127 1.33 11.94 -8.90
C GLY A 127 0.61 13.24 -8.53
N PHE A 128 0.10 13.33 -7.32
CA PHE A 128 -0.59 14.50 -6.83
C PHE A 128 -0.35 14.76 -5.34
N MET A 129 -0.53 16.02 -4.93
CA MET A 129 -0.56 16.40 -3.53
C MET A 129 -1.99 16.76 -3.11
N GLN A 130 -2.41 16.20 -1.98
CA GLN A 130 -3.69 16.55 -1.38
C GLN A 130 -3.57 17.93 -0.69
N GLY A 131 -4.50 18.84 -1.01
CA GLY A 131 -4.49 20.20 -0.46
C GLY A 131 -4.77 20.20 1.05
N LYS A 132 -3.85 20.75 1.83
CA LYS A 132 -3.95 20.78 3.31
C LYS A 132 -5.07 21.69 3.86
N LYS A 133 -5.54 22.66 3.11
CA LYS A 133 -6.49 23.68 3.61
C LYS A 133 -7.94 23.49 3.15
N ASP A 134 -8.16 22.90 2.02
CA ASP A 134 -9.48 22.80 1.42
C ASP A 134 -10.02 21.35 1.36
N GLY A 135 -9.36 20.44 2.05
CA GLY A 135 -9.78 19.03 2.25
C GLY A 135 -9.93 18.16 1.00
N CYS A 136 -10.04 18.76 -0.18
CA CYS A 136 -10.41 18.07 -1.41
C CYS A 136 -9.68 18.53 -2.68
N LYS A 137 -8.75 19.48 -2.58
CA LYS A 137 -7.99 19.91 -3.77
C LYS A 137 -6.76 19.05 -3.96
N GLU A 138 -6.77 18.30 -5.04
CA GLU A 138 -5.63 17.52 -5.51
C GLU A 138 -4.87 18.34 -6.55
N TRP A 139 -3.56 18.44 -6.36
CA TRP A 139 -2.67 19.16 -7.28
C TRP A 139 -1.80 18.16 -8.00
N PRO A 140 -1.92 18.02 -9.32
CA PRO A 140 -1.02 17.16 -10.09
C PRO A 140 0.42 17.68 -9.99
N ILE A 141 1.36 16.76 -9.84
CA ILE A 141 2.79 17.07 -9.84
C ILE A 141 3.34 16.69 -11.21
N GLU A 142 3.80 17.68 -11.95
CA GLU A 142 4.29 17.46 -13.30
C GLU A 142 5.54 16.55 -13.30
N GLY A 143 5.55 15.57 -14.19
CA GLY A 143 6.67 14.64 -14.33
C GLY A 143 6.75 13.54 -13.28
N GLU A 144 5.84 13.48 -12.31
CA GLU A 144 5.82 12.46 -11.28
C GLU A 144 4.66 11.49 -11.44
N ALA A 145 4.90 10.20 -11.20
CA ALA A 145 3.89 9.15 -11.15
C ALA A 145 3.35 8.98 -9.72
N LEU A 146 2.28 8.21 -9.55
CA LEU A 146 1.88 7.76 -8.21
C LEU A 146 2.96 6.92 -7.54
N PHE A 147 3.66 6.09 -8.32
CA PHE A 147 4.61 5.09 -7.83
C PHE A 147 5.94 5.18 -8.56
N SER A 148 6.99 4.77 -7.87
CA SER A 148 8.35 4.66 -8.41
C SER A 148 8.96 3.30 -8.11
N TYR A 149 9.97 2.92 -8.87
CA TYR A 149 10.79 1.75 -8.62
C TYR A 149 12.24 2.02 -9.00
N LYS A 150 13.18 1.67 -8.13
CA LYS A 150 14.62 1.95 -8.28
C LYS A 150 14.94 3.43 -8.53
N GLY A 151 14.16 4.30 -7.86
CA GLY A 151 14.33 5.75 -7.96
C GLY A 151 13.70 6.40 -9.19
N GLU A 152 13.11 5.63 -10.11
CA GLU A 152 12.50 6.14 -11.34
C GLU A 152 10.97 6.09 -11.25
N PRO A 153 10.25 7.12 -11.69
CA PRO A 153 8.80 7.10 -11.82
C PRO A 153 8.36 5.95 -12.74
N LEU A 154 7.32 5.24 -12.37
CA LEU A 154 6.73 4.24 -13.25
C LEU A 154 5.98 4.92 -14.41
N PRO A 155 5.84 4.26 -15.59
CA PRO A 155 5.03 4.78 -16.68
C PRO A 155 3.61 5.12 -16.21
N PHE A 156 3.14 6.32 -16.47
CA PHE A 156 1.85 6.82 -15.98
C PHE A 156 1.08 7.59 -17.05
N ALA A 157 -0.24 7.63 -16.88
CA ALA A 157 -1.11 8.44 -17.71
C ALA A 157 -1.16 9.88 -17.16
N THR A 158 -0.83 10.84 -18.00
CA THR A 158 -1.11 12.25 -17.75
C THR A 158 -2.60 12.52 -17.92
N ASN A 159 -3.13 13.52 -17.21
CA ASN A 159 -4.55 13.92 -17.26
C ASN A 159 -5.14 13.81 -18.67
N ILE A 160 -5.93 12.79 -18.91
CA ILE A 160 -6.82 12.77 -20.06
C ILE A 160 -7.85 13.86 -19.75
N ARG A 161 -7.69 15.04 -20.36
CA ARG A 161 -8.77 16.01 -20.42
C ARG A 161 -9.94 15.28 -21.09
N ILE A 162 -10.95 14.92 -20.33
CA ILE A 162 -12.26 14.59 -20.89
C ILE A 162 -12.80 15.92 -21.42
N THR A 163 -12.37 16.29 -22.61
CA THR A 163 -12.97 17.38 -23.36
C THR A 163 -14.21 16.83 -24.00
N GLY A 164 -15.37 17.18 -23.48
CA GLY A 164 -16.62 17.08 -24.20
C GLY A 164 -17.61 16.12 -23.55
N MET A 165 -18.48 16.67 -22.78
CA MET A 165 -19.92 16.55 -22.99
C MET A 165 -20.52 17.94 -22.93
#